data_fc1b57404fd92b14fcccff2c5cd3f129
#
_entry.id   fc1b57404fd92b14fcccff2c5cd3f129
#
_cell.length_a   1.000
_cell.length_b   1.000
_cell.length_c   1.000
_cell.angle_alpha   90.00
_cell.angle_beta   90.00
_cell.angle_gamma   90.00
#
_symmetry.space_group_name_H-M   'P 1'
#
loop_
_entity.id
_entity.type
_entity.pdbx_description
1 polymer ?
#
loop_
_entity_poly.entity_id
_entity_poly.type
_entity_poly.pdbx_seq_one_letter_code
_entity_poly.pdbx_strand_id
1 'polypeptide(L)'
;MSYIFGHPEIKQVGTQGQGPLFEGKRCLVTGASSGIGYGIAERLLQRGAGEVWLCSRNEGRMRAAAEKLNKAYGRVRWTAVDVRDAAGLAKFADDMAAEGPIDFLFANAGVSMIRAFEETTWEELDSVMEPNFYGVVNADQAVIGHMLRQGGGHVLNVASMEGYTPNGYHSAYVASKHAVIGLTESLRYEYASRNIRFSVICPGAVVSNIWGRDDQGNVHPEVKAPEGALTELESADEILAGIEEGRNIILVTDTARTTWEKQRQAPESAERWAVRYTERNRQAAERAKNS
;
A
#
# COMPACT_ATOMS: atom_id res chain seq x y z
N MET A 1 10.44 42.08 3.73
CA MET A 1 10.55 40.96 4.69
C MET A 1 10.67 39.68 3.88
N SER A 2 11.89 39.22 3.65
CA SER A 2 12.15 37.97 2.94
C SER A 2 12.23 36.85 3.99
N TYR A 3 11.20 36.04 4.08
CA TYR A 3 11.32 34.76 4.79
C TYR A 3 12.16 33.83 3.92
N ILE A 4 13.44 33.83 4.19
CA ILE A 4 14.34 32.81 3.68
C ILE A 4 14.05 31.56 4.53
N PHE A 5 13.30 30.63 3.99
CA PHE A 5 13.28 29.26 4.49
C PHE A 5 14.65 28.64 4.20
N GLY A 6 15.58 28.83 5.11
CA GLY A 6 16.74 27.96 5.21
C GLY A 6 16.19 26.58 5.57
N HIS A 7 16.02 25.72 4.56
CA HIS A 7 15.82 24.31 4.83
C HIS A 7 17.07 23.84 5.59
N PRO A 8 16.94 23.37 6.87
CA PRO A 8 17.98 22.50 7.38
C PRO A 8 18.12 21.42 6.30
N GLU A 9 19.33 21.14 5.88
CA GLU A 9 19.60 20.00 5.00
C GLU A 9 18.83 18.82 5.62
N ILE A 10 17.74 18.38 4.96
CA ILE A 10 17.12 17.11 5.27
C ILE A 10 18.26 16.18 4.92
N LYS A 11 19.04 15.80 5.91
CA LYS A 11 19.99 14.72 5.76
C LYS A 11 19.12 13.60 5.21
N GLN A 12 19.28 13.33 3.92
CA GLN A 12 18.84 12.04 3.40
C GLN A 12 19.37 11.07 4.45
N VAL A 13 18.48 10.41 5.17
CA VAL A 13 18.88 9.34 6.07
C VAL A 13 19.53 8.36 5.14
N GLY A 14 20.85 8.57 4.99
CA GLY A 14 21.65 7.85 4.03
C GLY A 14 21.53 6.39 4.38
N THR A 15 21.42 5.59 3.37
CA THR A 15 21.84 4.20 3.33
C THR A 15 23.32 4.11 3.76
N GLN A 16 23.63 4.50 5.01
CA GLN A 16 24.93 4.30 5.64
C GLN A 16 24.90 3.00 6.42
N GLY A 17 24.64 1.90 5.70
CA GLY A 17 24.97 0.57 6.07
C GLY A 17 25.61 -0.08 4.85
N GLN A 18 26.84 -0.52 4.95
CA GLN A 18 27.50 -1.29 3.92
C GLN A 18 26.84 -2.67 3.81
N GLY A 19 25.71 -2.77 3.09
CA GLY A 19 24.97 -4.01 2.90
C GLY A 19 23.60 -3.77 2.23
N PRO A 20 22.91 -4.82 1.77
CA PRO A 20 21.57 -4.70 1.21
C PRO A 20 20.60 -4.15 2.25
N LEU A 21 19.77 -3.20 1.83
CA LEU A 21 18.87 -2.41 2.70
C LEU A 21 17.97 -3.26 3.62
N PHE A 22 17.54 -4.42 3.13
CA PHE A 22 16.60 -5.29 3.83
C PHE A 22 17.26 -6.44 4.61
N GLU A 23 18.58 -6.64 4.48
CA GLU A 23 19.26 -7.76 5.14
C GLU A 23 19.17 -7.65 6.66
N GLY A 24 18.72 -8.73 7.30
CA GLY A 24 18.50 -8.80 8.74
C GLY A 24 17.34 -7.96 9.28
N LYS A 25 16.62 -7.21 8.42
CA LYS A 25 15.55 -6.31 8.82
C LYS A 25 14.26 -7.04 9.16
N ARG A 26 13.49 -6.47 10.09
CA ARG A 26 12.18 -6.98 10.50
C ARG A 26 11.08 -6.12 9.90
N CYS A 27 10.21 -6.74 9.12
CA CYS A 27 9.22 -6.08 8.28
C CYS A 27 7.80 -6.53 8.65
N LEU A 28 6.86 -5.60 8.77
CA LEU A 28 5.43 -5.88 8.94
C LEU A 28 4.70 -5.55 7.64
N VAL A 29 3.88 -6.49 7.13
CA VAL A 29 3.11 -6.31 5.89
C VAL A 29 1.65 -6.63 6.14
N THR A 30 0.75 -5.65 5.93
CA THR A 30 -0.69 -5.86 6.00
C THR A 30 -1.27 -6.27 4.63
N GLY A 31 -2.35 -7.04 4.63
CA GLY A 31 -2.95 -7.53 3.39
C GLY A 31 -2.08 -8.53 2.63
N ALA A 32 -1.25 -9.29 3.34
CA ALA A 32 -0.19 -10.12 2.76
C ALA A 32 -0.64 -11.52 2.30
N SER A 33 -1.93 -11.82 2.30
CA SER A 33 -2.42 -13.14 1.87
C SER A 33 -2.45 -13.35 0.34
N SER A 34 -2.24 -12.30 -0.46
CA SER A 34 -2.23 -12.34 -1.93
C SER A 34 -1.74 -11.01 -2.53
N GLY A 35 -1.54 -10.98 -3.84
CA GLY A 35 -1.25 -9.78 -4.61
C GLY A 35 0.01 -9.05 -4.15
N ILE A 36 -0.01 -7.72 -4.19
CA ILE A 36 1.15 -6.86 -3.89
C ILE A 36 1.77 -7.18 -2.52
N GLY A 37 0.93 -7.33 -1.46
CA GLY A 37 1.43 -7.62 -0.12
C GLY A 37 2.15 -8.98 -0.02
N TYR A 38 1.65 -10.01 -0.70
CA TYR A 38 2.32 -11.29 -0.81
C TYR A 38 3.65 -11.16 -1.58
N GLY A 39 3.64 -10.48 -2.72
CA GLY A 39 4.84 -10.23 -3.51
C GLY A 39 5.92 -9.48 -2.71
N ILE A 40 5.53 -8.42 -1.97
CA ILE A 40 6.44 -7.69 -1.08
C ILE A 40 7.06 -8.64 -0.05
N ALA A 41 6.24 -9.46 0.64
CA ALA A 41 6.71 -10.39 1.65
C ALA A 41 7.74 -11.39 1.07
N GLU A 42 7.45 -11.97 -0.09
CA GLU A 42 8.34 -12.91 -0.76
C GLU A 42 9.66 -12.25 -1.17
N ARG A 43 9.61 -11.04 -1.76
CA ARG A 43 10.81 -10.31 -2.18
C ARG A 43 11.67 -9.80 -1.03
N LEU A 44 11.06 -9.41 0.10
CA LEU A 44 11.79 -9.07 1.32
C LEU A 44 12.60 -10.28 1.84
N LEU A 45 11.97 -11.46 1.89
CA LEU A 45 12.63 -12.70 2.30
C LEU A 45 13.78 -13.08 1.37
N GLN A 46 13.62 -12.92 0.05
CA GLN A 46 14.67 -13.15 -0.95
C GLN A 46 15.83 -12.17 -0.82
N ARG A 47 15.55 -10.92 -0.40
CA ARG A 47 16.56 -9.87 -0.16
C ARG A 47 17.17 -9.92 1.24
N GLY A 48 16.97 -11.02 1.98
CA GLY A 48 17.65 -11.28 3.24
C GLY A 48 16.96 -10.68 4.48
N ALA A 49 15.70 -10.24 4.39
CA ALA A 49 14.96 -9.80 5.59
C ALA A 49 15.09 -10.84 6.71
N GLY A 50 15.40 -10.39 7.91
CA GLY A 50 15.60 -11.26 9.07
C GLY A 50 14.30 -11.95 9.48
N GLU A 51 13.20 -11.22 9.46
CA GLU A 51 11.87 -11.76 9.75
C GLU A 51 10.79 -10.91 9.07
N VAL A 52 9.73 -11.55 8.57
CA VAL A 52 8.58 -10.87 7.97
C VAL A 52 7.30 -11.26 8.69
N TRP A 53 6.62 -10.26 9.24
CA TRP A 53 5.36 -10.40 9.98
C TRP A 53 4.20 -10.03 9.07
N LEU A 54 3.24 -10.93 8.92
CA LEU A 54 2.17 -10.85 7.95
C LEU A 54 0.80 -10.84 8.63
N CYS A 55 -0.10 -9.97 8.18
CA CYS A 55 -1.48 -10.08 8.60
C CYS A 55 -2.46 -9.89 7.44
N SER A 56 -3.61 -10.52 7.56
CA SER A 56 -4.80 -10.26 6.77
C SER A 56 -6.05 -10.81 7.49
N ARG A 57 -7.24 -10.33 7.11
CA ARG A 57 -8.50 -10.70 7.77
C ARG A 57 -8.93 -12.16 7.58
N ASN A 58 -8.58 -12.79 6.46
CA ASN A 58 -8.96 -14.17 6.18
C ASN A 58 -7.88 -15.14 6.66
N GLU A 59 -8.18 -15.85 7.77
CA GLU A 59 -7.23 -16.77 8.40
C GLU A 59 -6.75 -17.87 7.47
N GLY A 60 -7.66 -18.54 6.75
CA GLY A 60 -7.30 -19.68 5.89
C GLY A 60 -6.35 -19.27 4.76
N ARG A 61 -6.62 -18.13 4.09
CA ARG A 61 -5.74 -17.60 3.05
C ARG A 61 -4.40 -17.12 3.62
N MET A 62 -4.43 -16.48 4.80
CA MET A 62 -3.21 -16.00 5.43
C MET A 62 -2.31 -17.16 5.85
N ARG A 63 -2.90 -18.19 6.45
CA ARG A 63 -2.20 -19.43 6.82
C ARG A 63 -1.53 -20.06 5.61
N ALA A 64 -2.27 -20.29 4.52
CA ALA A 64 -1.74 -20.90 3.30
C ALA A 64 -0.58 -20.09 2.68
N ALA A 65 -0.70 -18.77 2.64
CA ALA A 65 0.36 -17.88 2.16
C ALA A 65 1.61 -17.96 3.07
N ALA A 66 1.43 -17.90 4.38
CA ALA A 66 2.52 -17.97 5.35
C ALA A 66 3.22 -19.34 5.33
N GLU A 67 2.47 -20.44 5.23
CA GLU A 67 3.04 -21.80 5.12
C GLU A 67 3.89 -21.94 3.85
N LYS A 68 3.41 -21.42 2.71
CA LYS A 68 4.17 -21.41 1.46
C LYS A 68 5.49 -20.66 1.60
N LEU A 69 5.47 -19.46 2.20
CA LEU A 69 6.67 -18.65 2.42
C LEU A 69 7.60 -19.29 3.47
N ASN A 70 7.05 -19.84 4.57
CA ASN A 70 7.85 -20.52 5.59
C ASN A 70 8.52 -21.78 5.08
N LYS A 71 7.88 -22.54 4.20
CA LYS A 71 8.49 -23.70 3.56
C LYS A 71 9.74 -23.33 2.74
N ALA A 72 9.73 -22.13 2.13
CA ALA A 72 10.84 -21.65 1.31
C ALA A 72 11.94 -20.95 2.12
N TYR A 73 11.55 -20.17 3.14
CA TYR A 73 12.45 -19.22 3.81
C TYR A 73 12.55 -19.39 5.33
N GLY A 74 11.53 -19.95 6.02
CA GLY A 74 11.56 -20.24 7.46
C GLY A 74 11.55 -19.03 8.39
N ARG A 75 11.19 -17.83 7.90
CA ARG A 75 11.32 -16.56 8.65
C ARG A 75 10.04 -15.71 8.61
N VAL A 76 8.88 -16.38 8.64
CA VAL A 76 7.57 -15.72 8.57
C VAL A 76 6.78 -15.95 9.84
N ARG A 77 6.28 -14.87 10.44
CA ARG A 77 5.23 -14.86 11.46
C ARG A 77 3.94 -14.35 10.84
N TRP A 78 2.81 -14.76 11.34
CA TRP A 78 1.54 -14.29 10.80
C TRP A 78 0.42 -14.34 11.83
N THR A 79 -0.60 -13.51 11.59
CA THR A 79 -1.85 -13.54 12.34
C THR A 79 -3.04 -13.19 11.44
N ALA A 80 -4.24 -13.63 11.85
CA ALA A 80 -5.48 -13.19 11.23
C ALA A 80 -5.96 -11.92 11.96
N VAL A 81 -5.71 -10.75 11.35
CA VAL A 81 -6.15 -9.44 11.85
C VAL A 81 -6.74 -8.64 10.70
N ASP A 82 -7.92 -8.07 10.92
CA ASP A 82 -8.49 -7.06 10.04
C ASP A 82 -7.85 -5.71 10.37
N VAL A 83 -7.40 -4.96 9.36
CA VAL A 83 -6.79 -3.63 9.57
C VAL A 83 -7.75 -2.60 10.18
N ARG A 84 -9.06 -2.88 10.19
CA ARG A 84 -10.08 -2.09 10.88
C ARG A 84 -10.05 -2.29 12.40
N ASP A 85 -9.49 -3.39 12.87
CA ASP A 85 -9.27 -3.68 14.29
C ASP A 85 -7.95 -3.05 14.78
N ALA A 86 -8.05 -1.80 15.24
CA ALA A 86 -6.90 -1.06 15.75
C ALA A 86 -6.23 -1.76 16.94
N ALA A 87 -7.01 -2.37 17.84
CA ALA A 87 -6.47 -3.07 19.00
C ALA A 87 -5.73 -4.36 18.60
N GLY A 88 -6.29 -5.12 17.65
CA GLY A 88 -5.65 -6.30 17.10
C GLY A 88 -4.33 -5.97 16.38
N LEU A 89 -4.26 -4.87 15.59
CA LEU A 89 -3.03 -4.41 14.98
C LEU A 89 -1.99 -3.93 16.01
N ALA A 90 -2.42 -3.16 17.02
CA ALA A 90 -1.53 -2.72 18.09
C ALA A 90 -0.91 -3.92 18.82
N LYS A 91 -1.74 -4.90 19.21
CA LYS A 91 -1.25 -6.13 19.83
C LYS A 91 -0.23 -6.86 18.94
N PHE A 92 -0.49 -6.97 17.63
CA PHE A 92 0.41 -7.65 16.71
C PHE A 92 1.74 -6.91 16.57
N ALA A 93 1.72 -5.57 16.55
CA ALA A 93 2.93 -4.75 16.56
C ALA A 93 3.67 -4.84 17.91
N ASP A 94 2.97 -4.88 19.04
CA ASP A 94 3.55 -5.08 20.37
C ASP A 94 4.25 -6.44 20.48
N ASP A 95 3.61 -7.52 20.00
CA ASP A 95 4.20 -8.86 19.96
C ASP A 95 5.50 -8.86 19.10
N MET A 96 5.48 -8.18 17.95
CA MET A 96 6.67 -8.02 17.12
C MET A 96 7.77 -7.21 17.81
N ALA A 97 7.41 -6.10 18.45
CA ALA A 97 8.36 -5.21 19.12
C ALA A 97 8.98 -5.84 20.37
N ALA A 98 8.29 -6.77 21.04
CA ALA A 98 8.83 -7.52 22.16
C ALA A 98 10.00 -8.45 21.75
N GLU A 99 10.04 -8.89 20.50
CA GLU A 99 11.10 -9.75 19.96
C GLU A 99 12.24 -8.97 19.27
N GLY A 100 12.07 -7.65 19.02
CA GLY A 100 13.09 -6.79 18.40
C GLY A 100 12.51 -5.60 17.63
N PRO A 101 13.32 -4.84 16.90
CA PRO A 101 12.89 -3.61 16.25
C PRO A 101 11.89 -3.87 15.12
N ILE A 102 11.04 -2.89 14.85
CA ILE A 102 10.18 -2.83 13.64
C ILE A 102 10.85 -1.89 12.64
N ASP A 103 11.62 -2.44 11.70
CA ASP A 103 12.37 -1.61 10.75
C ASP A 103 11.48 -1.04 9.65
N PHE A 104 10.53 -1.85 9.13
CA PHE A 104 9.65 -1.46 8.03
C PHE A 104 8.20 -1.86 8.32
N LEU A 105 7.27 -0.93 8.00
CA LEU A 105 5.85 -1.22 7.85
C LEU A 105 5.46 -1.05 6.38
N PHE A 106 4.77 -2.04 5.81
CA PHE A 106 4.05 -1.93 4.55
C PHE A 106 2.55 -1.98 4.83
N ALA A 107 1.91 -0.82 4.93
CA ALA A 107 0.47 -0.70 5.11
C ALA A 107 -0.22 -0.85 3.74
N ASN A 108 -0.42 -2.12 3.33
CA ASN A 108 -0.84 -2.47 1.98
C ASN A 108 -2.31 -2.91 1.88
N ALA A 109 -2.93 -3.36 2.96
CA ALA A 109 -4.31 -3.85 2.91
C ALA A 109 -5.27 -2.82 2.29
N GLY A 110 -6.15 -3.31 1.41
CA GLY A 110 -7.14 -2.45 0.76
C GLY A 110 -8.12 -3.25 -0.10
N VAL A 111 -9.19 -2.57 -0.49
CA VAL A 111 -10.26 -3.07 -1.37
C VAL A 111 -10.54 -2.04 -2.46
N SER A 112 -11.22 -2.45 -3.52
CA SER A 112 -11.69 -1.57 -4.59
C SER A 112 -13.20 -1.75 -4.76
N MET A 113 -13.86 -0.69 -5.29
CA MET A 113 -15.26 -0.72 -5.64
C MET A 113 -15.49 0.11 -6.90
N ILE A 114 -16.17 -0.46 -7.89
CA ILE A 114 -16.62 0.23 -9.10
C ILE A 114 -18.15 0.37 -9.00
N ARG A 115 -18.64 1.61 -8.81
CA ARG A 115 -20.04 1.91 -8.62
C ARG A 115 -20.40 3.30 -9.18
N ALA A 116 -21.63 3.47 -9.68
CA ALA A 116 -22.18 4.79 -10.00
C ALA A 116 -22.35 5.57 -8.68
N PHE A 117 -21.96 6.85 -8.65
CA PHE A 117 -21.96 7.61 -7.40
C PHE A 117 -23.37 7.83 -6.84
N GLU A 118 -24.36 8.07 -7.72
CA GLU A 118 -25.76 8.22 -7.36
C GLU A 118 -26.41 6.97 -6.76
N GLU A 119 -25.73 5.82 -6.89
CA GLU A 119 -26.19 4.53 -6.36
C GLU A 119 -25.34 4.07 -5.15
N THR A 120 -24.29 4.80 -4.82
CA THR A 120 -23.40 4.46 -3.72
C THR A 120 -24.03 4.81 -2.38
N THR A 121 -24.23 3.84 -1.51
CA THR A 121 -24.70 4.08 -0.14
C THR A 121 -23.56 4.51 0.76
N TRP A 122 -23.90 5.03 1.95
CA TRP A 122 -22.90 5.37 2.97
C TRP A 122 -22.14 4.13 3.46
N GLU A 123 -22.84 3.02 3.62
CA GLU A 123 -22.25 1.73 4.04
C GLU A 123 -21.24 1.22 3.02
N GLU A 124 -21.55 1.35 1.72
CA GLU A 124 -20.61 0.98 0.65
C GLU A 124 -19.40 1.90 0.63
N LEU A 125 -19.60 3.23 0.83
CA LEU A 125 -18.49 4.18 0.92
C LEU A 125 -17.57 3.84 2.10
N ASP A 126 -18.14 3.57 3.27
CA ASP A 126 -17.40 3.20 4.48
C ASP A 126 -16.70 1.85 4.30
N SER A 127 -17.31 0.88 3.60
CA SER A 127 -16.70 -0.42 3.31
C SER A 127 -15.36 -0.31 2.55
N VAL A 128 -15.16 0.79 1.82
CA VAL A 128 -13.91 1.12 1.13
C VAL A 128 -13.01 2.01 2.00
N MET A 129 -13.56 3.05 2.64
CA MET A 129 -12.78 3.98 3.45
C MET A 129 -12.16 3.31 4.68
N GLU A 130 -12.90 2.45 5.36
CA GLU A 130 -12.43 1.77 6.56
C GLU A 130 -11.14 0.97 6.34
N PRO A 131 -11.05 0.01 5.39
CA PRO A 131 -9.81 -0.72 5.20
C PRO A 131 -8.72 0.11 4.50
N ASN A 132 -9.09 0.99 3.54
CA ASN A 132 -8.12 1.68 2.69
C ASN A 132 -7.45 2.87 3.36
N PHE A 133 -8.19 3.62 4.20
CA PHE A 133 -7.69 4.81 4.88
C PHE A 133 -7.55 4.59 6.39
N TYR A 134 -8.61 4.27 7.11
CA TYR A 134 -8.51 4.06 8.56
C TYR A 134 -7.65 2.83 8.89
N GLY A 135 -7.67 1.78 8.06
CA GLY A 135 -6.76 0.65 8.19
C GLY A 135 -5.28 1.01 8.06
N VAL A 136 -4.95 1.97 7.18
CA VAL A 136 -3.59 2.54 7.09
C VAL A 136 -3.25 3.35 8.34
N VAL A 137 -4.17 4.21 8.80
CA VAL A 137 -3.99 4.98 10.05
C VAL A 137 -3.74 4.06 11.24
N ASN A 138 -4.53 3.00 11.38
CA ASN A 138 -4.38 2.02 12.46
C ASN A 138 -3.00 1.31 12.41
N ALA A 139 -2.56 0.92 11.20
CA ALA A 139 -1.26 0.27 11.03
C ALA A 139 -0.09 1.23 11.36
N ASP A 140 -0.17 2.48 10.88
CA ASP A 140 0.82 3.52 11.18
C ASP A 140 0.90 3.78 12.69
N GLN A 141 -0.25 3.98 13.35
CA GLN A 141 -0.33 4.22 14.80
C GLN A 141 0.20 3.04 15.61
N ALA A 142 -0.01 1.81 15.16
CA ALA A 142 0.48 0.61 15.82
C ALA A 142 2.01 0.55 15.89
N VAL A 143 2.73 1.10 14.90
CA VAL A 143 4.20 0.99 14.84
C VAL A 143 4.95 2.27 15.22
N ILE A 144 4.36 3.45 15.04
CA ILE A 144 5.06 4.74 15.24
C ILE A 144 5.67 4.86 16.64
N GLY A 145 4.93 4.47 17.69
CA GLY A 145 5.42 4.52 19.06
C GLY A 145 6.66 3.63 19.28
N HIS A 146 6.70 2.46 18.66
CA HIS A 146 7.85 1.56 18.70
C HIS A 146 9.03 2.13 17.91
N MET A 147 8.79 2.62 16.69
CA MET A 147 9.83 3.25 15.86
C MET A 147 10.45 4.47 16.55
N LEU A 148 9.68 5.28 17.29
CA LEU A 148 10.20 6.39 18.07
C LEU A 148 11.12 5.91 19.20
N ARG A 149 10.71 4.88 19.94
CA ARG A 149 11.51 4.34 21.05
C ARG A 149 12.82 3.70 20.62
N GLN A 150 12.81 3.03 19.45
CA GLN A 150 14.00 2.38 18.87
C GLN A 150 14.90 3.34 18.09
N GLY A 151 14.48 4.60 17.86
CA GLY A 151 15.27 5.63 17.20
C GLY A 151 15.13 5.71 15.70
N GLY A 152 14.11 5.10 15.10
CA GLY A 152 13.82 5.23 13.67
C GLY A 152 13.05 4.05 13.07
N GLY A 153 12.68 4.19 11.81
CA GLY A 153 11.97 3.20 11.02
C GLY A 153 11.50 3.75 9.68
N HIS A 154 10.86 2.92 8.87
CA HIS A 154 10.32 3.34 7.59
C HIS A 154 8.89 2.81 7.40
N VAL A 155 7.95 3.72 7.27
CA VAL A 155 6.53 3.44 6.98
C VAL A 155 6.27 3.63 5.49
N LEU A 156 5.67 2.64 4.86
CA LEU A 156 5.34 2.61 3.45
C LEU A 156 3.84 2.37 3.29
N ASN A 157 3.10 3.41 2.90
CA ASN A 157 1.66 3.37 2.73
C ASN A 157 1.30 3.12 1.26
N VAL A 158 0.54 2.05 1.00
CA VAL A 158 0.13 1.70 -0.36
C VAL A 158 -1.15 2.44 -0.74
N ALA A 159 -0.97 3.48 -1.55
CA ALA A 159 -2.05 4.20 -2.19
C ALA A 159 -2.46 3.53 -3.52
N SER A 160 -2.44 4.28 -4.60
CA SER A 160 -2.69 3.89 -6.00
C SER A 160 -2.27 5.02 -6.92
N MET A 161 -2.04 4.73 -8.20
CA MET A 161 -2.00 5.77 -9.23
C MET A 161 -3.30 6.62 -9.24
N GLU A 162 -4.43 6.02 -8.89
CA GLU A 162 -5.72 6.71 -8.80
C GLU A 162 -5.80 7.70 -7.62
N GLY A 163 -4.86 7.67 -6.70
CA GLY A 163 -4.67 8.72 -5.70
C GLY A 163 -4.08 10.02 -6.28
N TYR A 164 -3.56 10.01 -7.51
CA TYR A 164 -3.09 11.20 -8.24
C TYR A 164 -3.88 11.46 -9.51
N THR A 165 -4.36 10.40 -10.17
CA THR A 165 -5.09 10.49 -11.43
C THR A 165 -6.45 9.81 -11.28
N PRO A 166 -7.48 10.57 -10.88
CA PRO A 166 -8.80 10.00 -10.56
C PRO A 166 -9.51 9.46 -11.79
N ASN A 167 -10.35 8.44 -11.58
CA ASN A 167 -11.22 7.86 -12.59
C ASN A 167 -12.68 7.92 -12.12
N GLY A 168 -13.63 8.01 -13.05
CA GLY A 168 -15.05 7.89 -12.75
C GLY A 168 -15.45 6.47 -12.33
N TYR A 169 -16.58 6.34 -11.67
CA TYR A 169 -17.13 5.10 -11.09
C TYR A 169 -16.26 4.45 -9.98
N HIS A 170 -15.19 5.13 -9.58
CA HIS A 170 -14.28 4.71 -8.53
C HIS A 170 -14.23 5.70 -7.36
N SER A 171 -15.26 6.52 -7.18
CA SER A 171 -15.23 7.70 -6.29
C SER A 171 -14.77 7.39 -4.86
N ALA A 172 -15.32 6.36 -4.21
CA ALA A 172 -14.92 5.95 -2.86
C ALA A 172 -13.45 5.50 -2.81
N TYR A 173 -13.03 4.67 -3.77
CA TYR A 173 -11.65 4.20 -3.86
C TYR A 173 -10.66 5.35 -4.11
N VAL A 174 -10.96 6.19 -5.10
CA VAL A 174 -10.16 7.38 -5.42
C VAL A 174 -10.03 8.31 -4.20
N ALA A 175 -11.13 8.60 -3.52
CA ALA A 175 -11.12 9.42 -2.30
C ALA A 175 -10.23 8.80 -1.22
N SER A 176 -10.36 7.49 -0.96
CA SER A 176 -9.55 6.79 0.03
C SER A 176 -8.04 6.84 -0.30
N LYS A 177 -7.68 6.69 -1.58
CA LYS A 177 -6.27 6.69 -2.02
C LYS A 177 -5.66 8.09 -2.05
N HIS A 178 -6.43 9.13 -2.34
CA HIS A 178 -6.01 10.53 -2.13
C HIS A 178 -5.78 10.83 -0.65
N ALA A 179 -6.66 10.36 0.23
CA ALA A 179 -6.50 10.53 1.67
C ALA A 179 -5.20 9.88 2.20
N VAL A 180 -4.86 8.67 1.72
CA VAL A 180 -3.59 7.98 2.07
C VAL A 180 -2.37 8.79 1.60
N ILE A 181 -2.41 9.37 0.39
CA ILE A 181 -1.33 10.21 -0.11
C ILE A 181 -1.14 11.44 0.79
N GLY A 182 -2.22 12.19 1.04
CA GLY A 182 -2.17 13.39 1.88
C GLY A 182 -1.69 13.10 3.30
N LEU A 183 -2.18 12.02 3.92
CA LEU A 183 -1.70 11.54 5.21
C LEU A 183 -0.20 11.26 5.18
N THR A 184 0.26 10.44 4.24
CA THR A 184 1.66 10.01 4.16
C THR A 184 2.61 11.18 3.93
N GLU A 185 2.22 12.14 3.08
CA GLU A 185 3.01 13.35 2.84
C GLU A 185 3.07 14.26 4.07
N SER A 186 1.98 14.40 4.81
CA SER A 186 1.96 15.14 6.08
C SER A 186 2.87 14.50 7.12
N LEU A 187 2.72 13.20 7.36
CA LEU A 187 3.53 12.45 8.32
C LEU A 187 5.02 12.44 7.95
N ARG A 188 5.36 12.44 6.67
CA ARG A 188 6.75 12.56 6.20
C ARG A 188 7.42 13.83 6.74
N TYR A 189 6.71 14.96 6.74
CA TYR A 189 7.25 16.21 7.27
C TYR A 189 7.24 16.23 8.80
N GLU A 190 6.20 15.73 9.44
CA GLU A 190 6.05 15.69 10.89
C GLU A 190 7.16 14.85 11.56
N TYR A 191 7.51 13.72 10.97
CA TYR A 191 8.49 12.78 11.52
C TYR A 191 9.91 12.91 10.94
N ALA A 192 10.15 13.84 10.03
CA ALA A 192 11.45 14.01 9.37
C ALA A 192 12.63 14.20 10.37
N SER A 193 12.40 14.95 11.45
CA SER A 193 13.41 15.18 12.50
C SER A 193 13.52 14.04 13.51
N ARG A 194 12.63 13.05 13.44
CA ARG A 194 12.55 11.92 14.39
C ARG A 194 13.08 10.61 13.84
N ASN A 195 13.78 10.67 12.70
CA ASN A 195 14.36 9.52 12.00
C ASN A 195 13.31 8.43 11.60
N ILE A 196 12.04 8.81 11.43
CA ILE A 196 11.03 7.94 10.82
C ILE A 196 10.74 8.45 9.41
N ARG A 197 10.96 7.59 8.44
CA ARG A 197 10.66 7.89 7.04
C ARG A 197 9.23 7.48 6.70
N PHE A 198 8.60 8.26 5.82
CA PHE A 198 7.31 7.92 5.22
C PHE A 198 7.44 7.98 3.71
N SER A 199 7.06 6.90 3.04
CA SER A 199 6.96 6.84 1.58
C SER A 199 5.57 6.35 1.17
N VAL A 200 5.06 6.91 0.08
CA VAL A 200 3.81 6.45 -0.53
C VAL A 200 4.11 5.60 -1.76
N ILE A 201 3.49 4.45 -1.85
CA ILE A 201 3.55 3.53 -2.99
C ILE A 201 2.29 3.72 -3.82
N CYS A 202 2.43 4.00 -5.11
CA CYS A 202 1.33 4.27 -6.01
C CYS A 202 1.36 3.28 -7.19
N PRO A 203 0.80 2.07 -7.01
CA PRO A 203 0.72 1.09 -8.08
C PRO A 203 -0.28 1.50 -9.16
N GLY A 204 0.05 1.15 -10.41
CA GLY A 204 -0.92 1.02 -11.49
C GLY A 204 -1.58 -0.36 -11.47
N ALA A 205 -1.81 -0.95 -12.65
CA ALA A 205 -2.44 -2.27 -12.74
C ALA A 205 -1.45 -3.38 -12.32
N VAL A 206 -1.84 -4.14 -11.30
CA VAL A 206 -1.09 -5.31 -10.80
C VAL A 206 -2.06 -6.48 -10.66
N VAL A 207 -1.63 -7.67 -11.05
CA VAL A 207 -2.40 -8.90 -10.90
C VAL A 207 -2.66 -9.17 -9.42
N SER A 208 -3.93 -9.14 -9.02
CA SER A 208 -4.34 -9.38 -7.64
C SER A 208 -5.84 -9.68 -7.58
N ASN A 209 -6.30 -10.16 -6.42
CA ASN A 209 -7.73 -10.41 -6.19
C ASN A 209 -8.58 -9.13 -6.06
N ILE A 210 -7.98 -7.95 -6.16
CA ILE A 210 -8.71 -6.68 -6.09
C ILE A 210 -9.64 -6.49 -7.29
N TRP A 211 -9.30 -7.06 -8.44
CA TRP A 211 -10.05 -6.91 -9.69
C TRP A 211 -11.37 -7.66 -9.73
N GLY A 212 -11.49 -8.73 -8.99
CA GLY A 212 -12.69 -9.57 -8.97
C GLY A 212 -13.25 -9.75 -7.57
N ARG A 213 -13.00 -8.83 -6.65
CA ARG A 213 -13.54 -8.92 -5.29
C ARG A 213 -14.76 -8.02 -5.16
N ASP A 214 -15.88 -8.58 -4.73
CA ASP A 214 -17.06 -7.81 -4.36
C ASP A 214 -16.93 -7.20 -2.95
N ASP A 215 -17.91 -6.39 -2.55
CA ASP A 215 -18.02 -5.73 -1.25
C ASP A 215 -18.12 -6.72 -0.08
N GLN A 216 -18.65 -7.92 -0.32
CA GLN A 216 -18.73 -9.01 0.65
C GLN A 216 -17.41 -9.78 0.78
N GLY A 217 -16.44 -9.52 -0.11
CA GLY A 217 -15.13 -10.14 -0.14
C GLY A 217 -15.07 -11.47 -0.89
N ASN A 218 -16.12 -11.82 -1.65
CA ASN A 218 -16.08 -12.95 -2.58
C ASN A 218 -15.15 -12.62 -3.74
N VAL A 219 -14.54 -13.64 -4.31
CA VAL A 219 -13.64 -13.49 -5.46
C VAL A 219 -14.35 -14.03 -6.70
N HIS A 220 -14.47 -13.18 -7.70
CA HIS A 220 -15.00 -13.48 -9.03
C HIS A 220 -13.84 -13.74 -10.00
N PRO A 221 -13.43 -15.00 -10.19
CA PRO A 221 -12.21 -15.35 -10.93
C PRO A 221 -12.29 -15.03 -12.43
N GLU A 222 -13.48 -14.78 -12.95
CA GLU A 222 -13.71 -14.32 -14.32
C GLU A 222 -13.28 -12.85 -14.54
N VAL A 223 -13.21 -12.05 -13.48
CA VAL A 223 -12.73 -10.66 -13.55
C VAL A 223 -11.21 -10.64 -13.42
N LYS A 224 -10.55 -10.43 -14.53
CA LYS A 224 -9.09 -10.44 -14.61
C LYS A 224 -8.49 -9.04 -14.57
N ALA A 225 -7.25 -8.95 -14.10
CA ALA A 225 -6.44 -7.76 -14.26
C ALA A 225 -6.34 -7.37 -15.76
N PRO A 226 -6.18 -6.07 -16.07
CA PRO A 226 -5.96 -5.61 -17.45
C PRO A 226 -4.76 -6.29 -18.09
N GLU A 227 -4.78 -6.40 -19.42
CA GLU A 227 -3.60 -6.81 -20.19
C GLU A 227 -2.43 -5.86 -19.90
N GLY A 228 -1.23 -6.41 -19.72
CA GLY A 228 -0.04 -5.65 -19.36
C GLY A 228 0.06 -5.28 -17.87
N ALA A 229 -0.85 -5.79 -17.02
CA ALA A 229 -0.68 -5.66 -15.58
C ALA A 229 0.58 -6.42 -15.10
N LEU A 230 1.36 -5.79 -14.21
CA LEU A 230 2.50 -6.48 -13.59
C LEU A 230 2.02 -7.64 -12.71
N THR A 231 2.82 -8.68 -12.63
CA THR A 231 2.64 -9.71 -11.60
C THR A 231 2.90 -9.13 -10.20
N GLU A 232 2.47 -9.85 -9.16
CA GLU A 232 2.75 -9.48 -7.78
C GLU A 232 4.25 -9.38 -7.48
N LEU A 233 5.06 -10.24 -8.09
CA LEU A 233 6.52 -10.25 -7.89
C LEU A 233 7.22 -9.13 -8.64
N GLU A 234 6.85 -8.86 -9.88
CA GLU A 234 7.37 -7.73 -10.66
C GLU A 234 7.05 -6.40 -9.99
N SER A 235 5.81 -6.24 -9.48
CA SER A 235 5.42 -5.05 -8.75
C SER A 235 6.20 -4.87 -7.46
N ALA A 236 6.46 -5.96 -6.73
CA ALA A 236 7.28 -5.94 -5.53
C ALA A 236 8.75 -5.58 -5.83
N ASP A 237 9.30 -6.06 -6.95
CA ASP A 237 10.66 -5.68 -7.37
C ASP A 237 10.77 -4.17 -7.64
N GLU A 238 9.80 -3.56 -8.35
CA GLU A 238 9.76 -2.11 -8.58
C GLU A 238 9.59 -1.32 -7.27
N ILE A 239 8.75 -1.82 -6.35
CA ILE A 239 8.53 -1.19 -5.04
C ILE A 239 9.85 -1.17 -4.24
N LEU A 240 10.48 -2.33 -4.07
CA LEU A 240 11.69 -2.43 -3.27
C LEU A 240 12.86 -1.67 -3.89
N ALA A 241 12.99 -1.65 -5.23
CA ALA A 241 13.96 -0.82 -5.91
C ALA A 241 13.75 0.68 -5.63
N GLY A 242 12.49 1.15 -5.69
CA GLY A 242 12.18 2.55 -5.33
C GLY A 242 12.51 2.92 -3.89
N ILE A 243 12.40 1.97 -2.96
CA ILE A 243 12.82 2.16 -1.56
C ILE A 243 14.35 2.24 -1.45
N GLU A 244 15.06 1.36 -2.12
CA GLU A 244 16.54 1.34 -2.16
C GLU A 244 17.11 2.62 -2.78
N GLU A 245 16.43 3.19 -3.78
CA GLU A 245 16.76 4.48 -4.37
C GLU A 245 16.38 5.69 -3.48
N GLY A 246 15.74 5.46 -2.36
CA GLY A 246 15.35 6.51 -1.42
C GLY A 246 14.16 7.36 -1.86
N ARG A 247 13.33 6.86 -2.77
CA ARG A 247 12.16 7.60 -3.27
C ARG A 247 11.10 7.77 -2.17
N ASN A 248 10.51 8.96 -2.07
CA ASN A 248 9.38 9.23 -1.18
C ASN A 248 8.02 8.92 -1.86
N ILE A 249 7.96 9.02 -3.18
CA ILE A 249 6.82 8.63 -4.02
C ILE A 249 7.31 7.53 -4.95
N ILE A 250 6.75 6.34 -4.79
CA ILE A 250 7.15 5.14 -5.54
C ILE A 250 6.03 4.82 -6.53
N LEU A 251 6.22 5.22 -7.77
CA LEU A 251 5.29 4.95 -8.87
C LEU A 251 5.63 3.58 -9.45
N VAL A 252 4.68 2.67 -9.38
CA VAL A 252 4.82 1.28 -9.85
C VAL A 252 4.01 1.11 -11.13
N THR A 253 4.61 0.63 -12.16
CA THR A 253 4.20 0.51 -13.56
C THR A 253 4.51 1.74 -14.41
N ASP A 254 4.78 1.53 -15.70
CA ASP A 254 4.99 2.62 -16.67
C ASP A 254 3.74 3.50 -16.82
N THR A 255 2.55 2.88 -16.73
CA THR A 255 1.29 3.63 -16.78
C THR A 255 1.17 4.60 -15.61
N ALA A 256 1.53 4.18 -14.38
CA ALA A 256 1.50 5.08 -13.23
C ALA A 256 2.49 6.24 -13.39
N ARG A 257 3.71 5.97 -13.84
CA ARG A 257 4.73 7.00 -14.11
C ARG A 257 4.28 7.99 -15.17
N THR A 258 3.82 7.48 -16.31
CA THR A 258 3.39 8.32 -17.43
C THR A 258 2.17 9.17 -17.11
N THR A 259 1.18 8.60 -16.39
CA THR A 259 -0.03 9.35 -16.01
C THR A 259 0.26 10.43 -14.97
N TRP A 260 1.12 10.12 -13.99
CA TRP A 260 1.53 11.09 -12.99
C TRP A 260 2.29 12.28 -13.61
N GLU A 261 3.19 12.02 -14.57
CA GLU A 261 3.89 13.08 -15.30
C GLU A 261 2.92 13.94 -16.10
N LYS A 262 1.99 13.31 -16.83
CA LYS A 262 0.95 14.03 -17.59
C LYS A 262 0.07 14.88 -16.68
N GLN A 263 -0.33 14.38 -15.53
CA GLN A 263 -1.15 15.13 -14.57
C GLN A 263 -0.44 16.41 -14.11
N ARG A 264 0.88 16.37 -13.95
CA ARG A 264 1.67 17.52 -13.50
C ARG A 264 2.01 18.50 -14.62
N GLN A 265 2.31 18.02 -15.82
CA GLN A 265 2.81 18.83 -16.94
C GLN A 265 1.70 19.30 -17.87
N ALA A 266 0.64 18.52 -18.03
CA ALA A 266 -0.46 18.76 -18.93
C ALA A 266 -1.78 18.21 -18.37
N PRO A 267 -2.37 18.85 -17.32
CA PRO A 267 -3.57 18.37 -16.63
C PRO A 267 -4.74 18.05 -17.57
N GLU A 268 -4.98 18.91 -18.58
CA GLU A 268 -6.03 18.71 -19.58
C GLU A 268 -5.84 17.41 -20.40
N SER A 269 -4.59 17.00 -20.62
CA SER A 269 -4.29 15.74 -21.32
C SER A 269 -4.57 14.54 -20.43
N ALA A 270 -4.29 14.66 -19.14
CA ALA A 270 -4.62 13.64 -18.14
C ALA A 270 -6.14 13.50 -18.00
N GLU A 271 -6.87 14.61 -17.99
CA GLU A 271 -8.34 14.61 -17.94
C GLU A 271 -8.95 13.87 -19.13
N ARG A 272 -8.50 14.11 -20.35
CA ARG A 272 -8.96 13.36 -21.53
C ARG A 272 -8.70 11.85 -21.44
N TRP A 273 -7.62 11.46 -20.81
CA TRP A 273 -7.32 10.05 -20.55
C TRP A 273 -8.29 9.48 -19.48
N ALA A 274 -8.51 10.20 -18.39
CA ALA A 274 -9.41 9.80 -17.31
C ALA A 274 -10.85 9.59 -17.82
N VAL A 275 -11.34 10.48 -18.70
CA VAL A 275 -12.66 10.35 -19.33
C VAL A 275 -12.80 9.05 -20.13
N ARG A 276 -11.76 8.67 -20.90
CA ARG A 276 -11.80 7.40 -21.65
C ARG A 276 -11.78 6.18 -20.72
N TYR A 277 -11.03 6.25 -19.64
CA TYR A 277 -10.96 5.17 -18.67
C TYR A 277 -12.28 5.03 -17.89
N THR A 278 -12.96 6.15 -17.63
CA THR A 278 -14.28 6.21 -17.00
C THR A 278 -15.33 5.41 -17.78
N GLU A 279 -15.30 5.44 -19.10
CA GLU A 279 -16.24 4.68 -19.93
C GLU A 279 -16.10 3.15 -19.72
N ARG A 280 -14.88 2.67 -19.54
CA ARG A 280 -14.62 1.28 -19.19
C ARG A 280 -15.21 0.91 -17.82
N ASN A 281 -15.05 1.79 -16.82
CA ASN A 281 -15.59 1.58 -15.49
C ASN A 281 -17.13 1.62 -15.51
N ARG A 282 -17.74 2.52 -16.31
CA ARG A 282 -19.19 2.57 -16.53
C ARG A 282 -19.72 1.22 -17.02
N GLN A 283 -19.07 0.63 -18.02
CA GLN A 283 -19.46 -0.68 -18.53
C GLN A 283 -19.30 -1.80 -17.50
N ALA A 284 -18.27 -1.71 -16.63
CA ALA A 284 -18.09 -2.67 -15.54
C ALA A 284 -19.19 -2.53 -14.47
N ALA A 285 -19.57 -1.31 -14.10
CA ALA A 285 -20.66 -1.05 -13.16
C ALA A 285 -22.02 -1.56 -13.71
N GLU A 286 -22.28 -1.37 -15.01
CA GLU A 286 -23.50 -1.85 -15.65
C GLU A 286 -23.57 -3.40 -15.70
N ARG A 287 -22.43 -4.08 -15.91
CA ARG A 287 -22.38 -5.55 -15.87
C ARG A 287 -22.66 -6.09 -14.47
N ALA A 288 -22.12 -5.45 -13.43
CA ALA A 288 -22.34 -5.84 -12.04
C ALA A 288 -23.83 -5.70 -11.60
N LYS A 289 -24.62 -4.82 -12.26
CA LYS A 289 -26.06 -4.71 -12.02
C LYS A 289 -26.88 -5.86 -12.63
N ASN A 290 -26.33 -6.49 -13.67
CA ASN A 290 -27.06 -7.52 -14.44
C ASN A 290 -26.62 -8.95 -14.06
N SER A 291 -25.72 -9.10 -13.11
CA SER A 291 -25.25 -10.35 -12.52
C SER A 291 -25.85 -10.60 -11.14
#